data_1608337119d27fc756338dcba4839d95
#
_entry.id   1608337119d27fc756338dcba4839d95
#
_cell.length_a   1.000
_cell.length_b   1.000
_cell.length_c   1.000
_cell.angle_alpha   90.00
_cell.angle_beta   90.00
_cell.angle_gamma   90.00
#
_symmetry.space_group_name_H-M   'P 1'
#
loop_
_entity.id
_entity.type
_entity.pdbx_description
1 polymer ?
#
loop_
_entity_poly.entity_id
_entity_poly.type
_entity_poly.pdbx_seq_one_letter_code
_entity_poly.pdbx_strand_id
1 'polypeptide(L)'
;GLFLLLSMEKTIGLHWVLGFMPFLFLFVGTSSSAEDLRKYAKWTAWFSVPHFLFLAAIILLPTTMWKDYALHDDIIFHKEAKNIVANLRKDLPPGAAIMARAYTPAALLSYHADEYLPTFGQGKFHARQDDLLVDFKTYAGKTIRIFDRRAINPADLEPYFATVTVHTMQVDGLTFWYADGTDFKYDVYRERILKTVANMYYRIPSFLPVYGCGFLERYDISRPQ
;
A
#
# COMPACT_ATOMS: atom_id res chain seq x y z
N GLY A 1 12.07 12.53 -21.62
CA GLY A 1 13.52 12.60 -21.33
C GLY A 1 13.88 12.05 -19.96
N LEU A 2 13.73 12.85 -18.87
CA LEU A 2 14.26 12.49 -17.53
C LEU A 2 13.73 11.13 -17.00
N PHE A 3 12.42 10.88 -17.08
CA PHE A 3 11.86 9.60 -16.62
C PHE A 3 12.31 8.40 -17.45
N LEU A 4 12.59 8.59 -18.73
CA LEU A 4 13.14 7.53 -19.56
C LEU A 4 14.57 7.17 -19.11
N LEU A 5 15.39 8.15 -18.78
CA LEU A 5 16.73 7.92 -18.26
C LEU A 5 16.68 7.25 -16.87
N LEU A 6 15.82 7.73 -15.99
CA LEU A 6 15.64 7.13 -14.65
C LEU A 6 15.08 5.70 -14.71
N SER A 7 14.27 5.37 -15.72
CA SER A 7 13.72 4.02 -15.88
C SER A 7 14.77 2.96 -16.24
N MET A 8 15.93 3.38 -16.68
CA MET A 8 17.07 2.46 -16.95
C MET A 8 17.70 1.94 -15.66
N GLU A 9 17.58 2.68 -14.56
CA GLU A 9 18.18 2.30 -13.26
C GLU A 9 17.13 1.93 -12.19
N LYS A 10 15.93 2.47 -12.30
CA LYS A 10 14.88 2.27 -11.28
C LYS A 10 13.52 2.04 -11.92
N THR A 11 12.71 1.20 -11.30
CA THR A 11 11.31 1.03 -11.68
C THR A 11 10.55 2.35 -11.44
N ILE A 12 10.04 2.95 -12.50
CA ILE A 12 9.23 4.17 -12.44
C ILE A 12 7.75 3.79 -12.55
N GLY A 13 6.95 4.19 -11.58
CA GLY A 13 5.52 3.99 -11.64
C GLY A 13 4.88 4.86 -12.74
N LEU A 14 4.06 4.26 -13.60
CA LEU A 14 3.34 5.01 -14.66
C LEU A 14 2.54 6.18 -14.12
N HIS A 15 2.03 6.09 -12.89
CA HIS A 15 1.30 7.17 -12.23
C HIS A 15 2.13 8.45 -12.02
N TRP A 16 3.46 8.37 -11.99
CA TRP A 16 4.32 9.56 -11.90
C TRP A 16 4.24 10.43 -13.17
N VAL A 17 3.97 9.79 -14.30
CA VAL A 17 3.80 10.50 -15.57
C VAL A 17 2.45 11.23 -15.63
N LEU A 18 1.45 10.78 -14.84
CA LEU A 18 0.11 11.40 -14.83
C LEU A 18 0.15 12.87 -14.40
N GLY A 19 1.10 13.28 -13.55
CA GLY A 19 1.28 14.68 -13.18
C GLY A 19 1.60 15.61 -14.36
N PHE A 20 2.08 15.08 -15.49
CA PHE A 20 2.37 15.84 -16.70
C PHE A 20 1.23 15.84 -17.71
N MET A 21 0.20 15.02 -17.52
CA MET A 21 -0.93 14.93 -18.45
C MET A 21 -1.65 16.28 -18.67
N PRO A 22 -1.91 17.12 -17.65
CA PRO A 22 -2.51 18.44 -17.89
C PRO A 22 -1.69 19.30 -18.85
N PHE A 23 -0.35 19.29 -18.69
CA PHE A 23 0.53 20.05 -19.58
C PHE A 23 0.55 19.50 -20.99
N LEU A 24 0.48 18.16 -21.14
CA LEU A 24 0.35 17.51 -22.45
C LEU A 24 -0.95 17.92 -23.14
N PHE A 25 -2.08 17.93 -22.43
CA PHE A 25 -3.36 18.36 -22.97
C PHE A 25 -3.34 19.84 -23.36
N LEU A 26 -2.76 20.71 -22.57
CA LEU A 26 -2.58 22.12 -22.92
C LEU A 26 -1.73 22.27 -24.19
N PHE A 27 -0.60 21.58 -24.26
CA PHE A 27 0.28 21.60 -25.43
C PHE A 27 -0.46 21.13 -26.69
N VAL A 28 -1.11 19.97 -26.63
CA VAL A 28 -1.88 19.45 -27.77
C VAL A 28 -3.02 20.40 -28.14
N GLY A 29 -3.74 20.93 -27.15
CA GLY A 29 -4.86 21.85 -27.40
C GLY A 29 -4.45 23.18 -28.06
N THR A 30 -3.27 23.69 -27.73
CA THR A 30 -2.76 24.96 -28.28
C THR A 30 -2.00 24.81 -29.59
N SER A 31 -1.44 23.60 -29.85
CA SER A 31 -0.60 23.35 -31.03
C SER A 31 -1.33 22.64 -32.18
N SER A 32 -2.57 22.18 -31.98
CA SER A 32 -3.30 21.37 -32.94
C SER A 32 -4.49 22.14 -33.55
N SER A 33 -4.79 21.84 -34.80
CA SER A 33 -6.01 22.35 -35.45
C SER A 33 -7.27 21.72 -34.83
N ALA A 34 -8.42 22.38 -34.99
CA ALA A 34 -9.69 21.82 -34.53
C ALA A 34 -10.04 20.48 -35.22
N GLU A 35 -9.57 20.27 -36.45
CA GLU A 35 -9.73 19.00 -37.17
C GLU A 35 -8.89 17.90 -36.54
N ASP A 36 -7.65 18.19 -36.21
CA ASP A 36 -6.74 17.21 -35.55
C ASP A 36 -7.25 16.86 -34.15
N LEU A 37 -7.71 17.84 -33.38
CA LEU A 37 -8.32 17.59 -32.08
C LEU A 37 -9.52 16.66 -32.16
N ARG A 38 -10.38 16.77 -33.19
CA ARG A 38 -11.48 15.83 -33.43
C ARG A 38 -10.97 14.41 -33.74
N LYS A 39 -9.89 14.29 -34.52
CA LYS A 39 -9.25 13.00 -34.80
C LYS A 39 -8.69 12.38 -33.52
N TYR A 40 -7.96 13.16 -32.72
CA TYR A 40 -7.41 12.68 -31.43
C TYR A 40 -8.53 12.28 -30.49
N ALA A 41 -9.60 13.05 -30.36
CA ALA A 41 -10.75 12.68 -29.53
C ALA A 41 -11.37 11.34 -29.96
N LYS A 42 -11.54 11.11 -31.26
CA LYS A 42 -12.05 9.84 -31.81
C LYS A 42 -11.10 8.67 -31.47
N TRP A 43 -9.80 8.84 -31.66
CA TRP A 43 -8.82 7.83 -31.34
C TRP A 43 -8.78 7.52 -29.82
N THR A 44 -8.84 8.56 -29.01
CA THR A 44 -8.90 8.41 -27.53
C THR A 44 -10.17 7.66 -27.13
N ALA A 45 -11.33 8.02 -27.69
CA ALA A 45 -12.57 7.32 -27.43
C ALA A 45 -12.50 5.84 -27.85
N TRP A 46 -12.01 5.58 -29.08
CA TRP A 46 -11.83 4.20 -29.57
C TRP A 46 -10.90 3.37 -28.66
N PHE A 47 -9.84 3.96 -28.17
CA PHE A 47 -8.92 3.32 -27.23
C PHE A 47 -9.55 3.15 -25.86
N SER A 48 -10.28 4.15 -25.34
CA SER A 48 -10.80 4.14 -23.98
C SER A 48 -12.02 3.23 -23.80
N VAL A 49 -12.91 3.15 -24.78
CA VAL A 49 -14.15 2.35 -24.67
C VAL A 49 -13.90 0.89 -24.32
N PRO A 50 -13.00 0.14 -24.99
CA PRO A 50 -12.71 -1.24 -24.61
C PRO A 50 -12.19 -1.36 -23.18
N HIS A 51 -11.37 -0.41 -22.73
CA HIS A 51 -10.84 -0.42 -21.35
C HIS A 51 -11.94 -0.19 -20.31
N PHE A 52 -12.85 0.74 -20.57
CA PHE A 52 -14.01 0.96 -19.70
C PHE A 52 -14.94 -0.26 -19.67
N LEU A 53 -15.18 -0.90 -20.82
CA LEU A 53 -15.98 -2.12 -20.89
C LEU A 53 -15.31 -3.26 -20.11
N PHE A 54 -13.99 -3.39 -20.20
CA PHE A 54 -13.23 -4.39 -19.43
C PHE A 54 -13.31 -4.11 -17.92
N LEU A 55 -13.13 -2.86 -17.49
CA LEU A 55 -13.31 -2.49 -16.09
C LEU A 55 -14.73 -2.74 -15.60
N ALA A 56 -15.73 -2.38 -16.41
CA ALA A 56 -17.13 -2.67 -16.10
C ALA A 56 -17.37 -4.18 -15.96
N ALA A 57 -16.77 -5.00 -16.83
CA ALA A 57 -16.85 -6.45 -16.72
C ALA A 57 -16.24 -6.96 -15.40
N ILE A 58 -15.08 -6.44 -15.00
CA ILE A 58 -14.47 -6.82 -13.71
C ILE A 58 -15.41 -6.48 -12.53
N ILE A 59 -16.06 -5.31 -12.56
CA ILE A 59 -16.94 -4.86 -11.49
C ILE A 59 -18.26 -5.64 -11.47
N LEU A 60 -18.88 -5.84 -12.61
CA LEU A 60 -20.26 -6.33 -12.72
C LEU A 60 -20.37 -7.87 -12.78
N LEU A 61 -19.37 -8.53 -13.38
CA LEU A 61 -19.42 -9.99 -13.55
C LEU A 61 -19.09 -10.71 -12.23
N PRO A 62 -19.66 -11.91 -12.03
CA PRO A 62 -19.33 -12.76 -10.87
C PRO A 62 -17.84 -13.12 -10.85
N THR A 63 -17.28 -13.23 -9.64
CA THR A 63 -15.87 -13.60 -9.41
C THR A 63 -15.51 -14.94 -10.03
N THR A 64 -16.47 -15.88 -10.07
CA THR A 64 -16.31 -17.21 -10.67
C THR A 64 -15.91 -17.19 -12.15
N MET A 65 -16.27 -16.13 -12.89
CA MET A 65 -15.88 -15.98 -14.30
C MET A 65 -14.39 -15.70 -14.49
N TRP A 66 -13.70 -15.29 -13.43
CA TRP A 66 -12.28 -14.92 -13.43
C TRP A 66 -11.37 -16.03 -12.90
N LYS A 67 -11.94 -17.18 -12.48
CA LYS A 67 -11.23 -18.24 -11.74
C LYS A 67 -9.95 -18.74 -12.42
N ASP A 68 -9.94 -18.79 -13.74
CA ASP A 68 -8.80 -19.28 -14.51
C ASP A 68 -7.83 -18.19 -14.97
N TYR A 69 -8.05 -16.95 -14.52
CA TYR A 69 -7.23 -15.80 -14.90
C TYR A 69 -6.32 -15.36 -13.74
N ALA A 70 -5.15 -14.87 -14.09
CA ALA A 70 -4.17 -14.35 -13.12
C ALA A 70 -4.69 -13.18 -12.25
N LEU A 71 -5.75 -12.49 -12.69
CA LEU A 71 -6.39 -11.40 -11.97
C LEU A 71 -7.39 -11.85 -10.91
N HIS A 72 -7.71 -13.14 -10.84
CA HIS A 72 -8.78 -13.66 -9.97
C HIS A 72 -8.61 -13.25 -8.50
N ASP A 73 -7.43 -13.49 -7.94
CA ASP A 73 -7.14 -13.19 -6.53
C ASP A 73 -7.21 -11.69 -6.23
N ASP A 74 -6.77 -10.85 -7.18
CA ASP A 74 -6.86 -9.40 -7.05
C ASP A 74 -8.31 -8.92 -7.12
N ILE A 75 -9.11 -9.49 -8.03
CA ILE A 75 -10.53 -9.15 -8.17
C ILE A 75 -11.28 -9.50 -6.88
N ILE A 76 -11.10 -10.71 -6.34
CA ILE A 76 -11.71 -11.12 -5.08
C ILE A 76 -11.27 -10.19 -3.95
N PHE A 77 -9.97 -9.95 -3.80
CA PHE A 77 -9.47 -9.08 -2.76
C PHE A 77 -10.13 -7.68 -2.79
N HIS A 78 -10.32 -7.08 -3.98
CA HIS A 78 -10.96 -5.77 -4.11
C HIS A 78 -12.48 -5.83 -3.88
N LYS A 79 -13.16 -6.83 -4.42
CA LYS A 79 -14.63 -6.94 -4.29
C LYS A 79 -15.05 -7.33 -2.86
N GLU A 80 -14.26 -8.15 -2.20
CA GLU A 80 -14.55 -8.71 -0.88
C GLU A 80 -13.85 -7.97 0.27
N ALA A 81 -13.18 -6.87 0.01
CA ALA A 81 -12.41 -6.12 1.02
C ALA A 81 -13.25 -5.75 2.25
N LYS A 82 -14.54 -5.43 2.08
CA LYS A 82 -15.48 -5.16 3.18
C LYS A 82 -15.69 -6.40 4.06
N ASN A 83 -15.85 -7.56 3.46
CA ASN A 83 -16.04 -8.83 4.17
C ASN A 83 -14.73 -9.26 4.85
N ILE A 84 -13.58 -9.00 4.24
CA ILE A 84 -12.26 -9.23 4.85
C ILE A 84 -12.13 -8.38 6.12
N VAL A 85 -12.45 -7.07 6.06
CA VAL A 85 -12.44 -6.18 7.23
C VAL A 85 -13.38 -6.67 8.33
N ALA A 86 -14.59 -7.08 7.97
CA ALA A 86 -15.55 -7.63 8.93
C ALA A 86 -15.00 -8.88 9.65
N ASN A 87 -14.35 -9.77 8.90
CA ASN A 87 -13.70 -10.94 9.48
C ASN A 87 -12.49 -10.58 10.36
N LEU A 88 -11.70 -9.58 9.96
CA LEU A 88 -10.56 -9.10 10.77
C LEU A 88 -11.00 -8.43 12.07
N ARG A 89 -12.20 -7.86 12.12
CA ARG A 89 -12.77 -7.27 13.34
C ARG A 89 -13.44 -8.29 14.27
N LYS A 90 -13.81 -9.45 13.72
CA LYS A 90 -14.41 -10.52 14.50
C LYS A 90 -13.41 -11.01 15.54
N ASP A 91 -13.89 -11.13 16.78
CA ASP A 91 -13.12 -11.62 17.93
C ASP A 91 -11.81 -10.82 18.19
N LEU A 92 -11.72 -9.58 17.71
CA LEU A 92 -10.61 -8.71 17.98
C LEU A 92 -10.68 -8.22 19.43
N PRO A 93 -9.61 -8.38 20.24
CA PRO A 93 -9.61 -7.91 21.62
C PRO A 93 -9.80 -6.39 21.71
N PRO A 94 -10.47 -5.88 22.75
CA PRO A 94 -10.61 -4.44 22.96
C PRO A 94 -9.24 -3.74 23.01
N GLY A 95 -9.10 -2.67 22.24
CA GLY A 95 -7.84 -1.90 22.15
C GLY A 95 -6.76 -2.51 21.27
N ALA A 96 -6.99 -3.68 20.67
CA ALA A 96 -6.11 -4.22 19.65
C ALA A 96 -6.18 -3.41 18.35
N ALA A 97 -5.06 -3.37 17.63
CA ALA A 97 -4.97 -2.69 16.34
C ALA A 97 -4.98 -3.70 15.18
N ILE A 98 -5.48 -3.27 14.03
CA ILE A 98 -5.34 -4.02 12.77
C ILE A 98 -4.30 -3.32 11.92
N MET A 99 -3.36 -4.09 11.35
CA MET A 99 -2.33 -3.61 10.43
C MET A 99 -2.24 -4.56 9.24
N ALA A 100 -1.65 -4.11 8.12
CA ALA A 100 -1.37 -4.98 6.99
C ALA A 100 0.12 -4.99 6.66
N ARG A 101 0.65 -6.08 6.08
CA ARG A 101 2.09 -6.18 5.75
C ARG A 101 2.52 -5.37 4.53
N ALA A 102 1.58 -4.83 3.77
CA ALA A 102 1.89 -4.05 2.57
C ALA A 102 0.96 -2.84 2.45
N TYR A 103 1.48 -1.79 1.82
CA TYR A 103 0.78 -0.51 1.64
C TYR A 103 -0.56 -0.65 0.90
N THR A 104 -0.58 -1.33 -0.26
CA THR A 104 -1.81 -1.45 -1.06
C THR A 104 -2.94 -2.16 -0.32
N PRO A 105 -2.72 -3.33 0.32
CA PRO A 105 -3.71 -3.92 1.20
C PRO A 105 -4.14 -3.01 2.35
N ALA A 106 -3.19 -2.35 3.01
CA ALA A 106 -3.50 -1.42 4.10
C ALA A 106 -4.45 -0.30 3.63
N ALA A 107 -4.15 0.34 2.51
CA ALA A 107 -4.95 1.43 1.95
C ALA A 107 -6.37 0.98 1.56
N LEU A 108 -6.50 -0.17 0.88
CA LEU A 108 -7.80 -0.71 0.51
C LEU A 108 -8.65 -1.09 1.74
N LEU A 109 -8.04 -1.79 2.70
CA LEU A 109 -8.74 -2.18 3.92
C LEU A 109 -9.09 -0.97 4.78
N SER A 110 -8.24 0.07 4.84
CA SER A 110 -8.54 1.34 5.53
C SER A 110 -9.82 1.99 5.00
N TYR A 111 -10.00 2.01 3.68
CA TYR A 111 -11.20 2.56 3.05
C TYR A 111 -12.48 1.84 3.49
N HIS A 112 -12.43 0.50 3.56
CA HIS A 112 -13.58 -0.31 3.97
C HIS A 112 -13.76 -0.41 5.50
N ALA A 113 -12.70 -0.13 6.24
CA ALA A 113 -12.73 -0.10 7.71
C ALA A 113 -13.24 1.23 8.26
N ASP A 114 -13.29 2.27 7.42
CA ASP A 114 -13.55 3.66 7.83
C ASP A 114 -12.58 4.13 8.92
N GLU A 115 -11.35 3.60 8.88
CA GLU A 115 -10.25 3.97 9.77
C GLU A 115 -8.90 3.71 9.11
N TYR A 116 -7.87 4.43 9.55
CA TYR A 116 -6.52 4.24 9.03
C TYR A 116 -5.89 2.97 9.58
N LEU A 117 -5.60 2.00 8.71
CA LEU A 117 -4.90 0.77 9.06
C LEU A 117 -3.41 0.89 8.67
N PRO A 118 -2.49 0.91 9.65
CA PRO A 118 -1.07 1.07 9.38
C PRO A 118 -0.45 -0.12 8.64
N THR A 119 0.72 0.12 8.05
CA THR A 119 1.56 -0.94 7.49
C THR A 119 2.53 -1.45 8.53
N PHE A 120 2.49 -2.73 8.84
CA PHE A 120 3.46 -3.40 9.72
C PHE A 120 4.72 -3.79 8.93
N GLY A 121 5.89 -3.38 9.43
CA GLY A 121 7.18 -3.68 8.79
C GLY A 121 7.75 -2.53 7.98
N GLN A 122 8.78 -2.81 7.17
CA GLN A 122 9.51 -1.81 6.40
C GLN A 122 8.69 -1.19 5.26
N GLY A 123 7.66 -1.89 4.76
CA GLY A 123 7.01 -1.56 3.50
C GLY A 123 7.91 -1.88 2.30
N LYS A 124 7.35 -1.79 1.09
CA LYS A 124 8.09 -2.12 -0.15
C LYS A 124 8.65 -0.90 -0.88
N PHE A 125 8.04 0.28 -0.70
CA PHE A 125 8.32 1.46 -1.54
C PHE A 125 8.21 2.73 -0.70
N HIS A 126 9.19 3.61 -0.80
CA HIS A 126 9.21 5.01 -0.36
C HIS A 126 8.87 5.29 1.12
N ALA A 127 9.06 6.54 1.50
CA ALA A 127 8.54 7.07 2.74
C ALA A 127 7.03 6.79 2.83
N ARG A 128 6.64 6.05 3.86
CA ARG A 128 5.28 5.59 4.03
C ARG A 128 4.41 6.70 4.60
N GLN A 129 3.14 6.72 4.25
CA GLN A 129 2.19 7.61 4.90
C GLN A 129 2.13 7.37 6.43
N ASP A 130 2.37 6.13 6.88
CA ASP A 130 2.52 5.77 8.28
C ASP A 130 3.56 6.62 9.01
N ASP A 131 4.66 6.99 8.35
CA ASP A 131 5.73 7.76 8.95
C ASP A 131 5.28 9.18 9.37
N LEU A 132 4.19 9.66 8.79
CA LEU A 132 3.55 10.92 9.15
C LEU A 132 2.40 10.73 10.15
N LEU A 133 1.54 9.74 9.92
CA LEU A 133 0.26 9.58 10.60
C LEU A 133 0.32 8.70 11.84
N VAL A 134 1.28 7.77 11.91
CA VAL A 134 1.33 6.74 12.96
C VAL A 134 2.44 7.01 13.95
N ASP A 135 2.14 6.85 15.23
CA ASP A 135 3.15 6.74 16.28
C ASP A 135 3.15 5.31 16.84
N PHE A 136 4.15 4.51 16.42
CA PHE A 136 4.28 3.13 16.85
C PHE A 136 4.54 2.97 18.35
N LYS A 137 4.97 4.02 19.06
CA LYS A 137 5.10 4.01 20.54
C LYS A 137 3.77 3.71 21.20
N THR A 138 2.67 4.20 20.62
CA THR A 138 1.32 4.04 21.18
C THR A 138 0.79 2.60 21.15
N TYR A 139 1.45 1.72 20.40
CA TYR A 139 1.10 0.29 20.33
C TYR A 139 1.94 -0.58 21.28
N ALA A 140 2.91 -0.03 22.02
CA ALA A 140 3.72 -0.78 22.97
C ALA A 140 2.82 -1.59 23.94
N GLY A 141 3.10 -2.87 24.10
CA GLY A 141 2.34 -3.80 24.95
C GLY A 141 0.95 -4.21 24.42
N LYS A 142 0.48 -3.63 23.31
CA LYS A 142 -0.84 -3.96 22.74
C LYS A 142 -0.80 -5.22 21.90
N THR A 143 -1.98 -5.77 21.68
CA THR A 143 -2.21 -6.81 20.66
C THR A 143 -2.37 -6.15 19.30
N ILE A 144 -1.72 -6.72 18.28
CA ILE A 144 -1.82 -6.26 16.90
C ILE A 144 -2.21 -7.44 16.02
N ARG A 145 -3.31 -7.30 15.26
CA ARG A 145 -3.71 -8.23 14.21
C ARG A 145 -3.11 -7.79 12.89
N ILE A 146 -2.27 -8.63 12.29
CA ILE A 146 -1.51 -8.32 11.08
C ILE A 146 -2.05 -9.15 9.93
N PHE A 147 -2.63 -8.48 8.94
CA PHE A 147 -3.18 -9.10 7.72
C PHE A 147 -2.11 -9.26 6.63
N ASP A 148 -2.16 -10.38 5.93
CA ASP A 148 -1.45 -10.58 4.67
C ASP A 148 -2.31 -11.40 3.69
N ARG A 149 -2.12 -11.16 2.40
CA ARG A 149 -2.74 -11.94 1.31
C ARG A 149 -2.05 -13.28 1.09
N ARG A 150 -0.88 -13.48 1.68
CA ARG A 150 -0.04 -14.67 1.56
C ARG A 150 0.18 -15.29 2.92
N ALA A 151 0.57 -16.55 2.92
CA ALA A 151 0.92 -17.25 4.15
C ALA A 151 1.94 -16.46 4.99
N ILE A 152 1.63 -16.28 6.26
CA ILE A 152 2.49 -15.60 7.22
C ILE A 152 3.39 -16.65 7.87
N ASN A 153 4.71 -16.44 7.80
CA ASN A 153 5.65 -17.20 8.60
C ASN A 153 5.71 -16.58 10.01
N PRO A 154 5.35 -17.32 11.07
CA PRO A 154 5.38 -16.79 12.43
C PRO A 154 6.76 -16.24 12.84
N ALA A 155 7.84 -16.86 12.37
CA ALA A 155 9.21 -16.47 12.70
C ALA A 155 9.54 -15.02 12.25
N ASP A 156 8.83 -14.49 11.25
CA ASP A 156 8.99 -13.09 10.80
C ASP A 156 8.44 -12.09 11.83
N LEU A 157 7.51 -12.53 12.69
CA LEU A 157 6.79 -11.69 13.64
C LEU A 157 7.22 -11.93 15.09
N GLU A 158 7.65 -13.13 15.44
CA GLU A 158 8.06 -13.52 16.80
C GLU A 158 9.02 -12.55 17.50
N PRO A 159 10.00 -11.91 16.81
CA PRO A 159 10.88 -10.96 17.48
C PRO A 159 10.14 -9.74 18.07
N TYR A 160 8.97 -9.40 17.50
CA TYR A 160 8.24 -8.17 17.83
C TYR A 160 7.10 -8.36 18.82
N PHE A 161 6.81 -9.60 19.22
CA PHE A 161 5.69 -9.93 20.11
C PHE A 161 6.12 -10.92 21.20
N ALA A 162 5.33 -11.02 22.26
CA ALA A 162 5.51 -12.08 23.26
C ALA A 162 4.99 -13.41 22.70
N THR A 163 3.84 -13.40 22.02
CA THR A 163 3.28 -14.57 21.33
C THR A 163 2.78 -14.18 19.95
N VAL A 164 2.84 -15.12 19.02
CA VAL A 164 2.28 -14.96 17.67
C VAL A 164 1.43 -16.17 17.34
N THR A 165 0.17 -15.94 16.98
CA THR A 165 -0.73 -17.00 16.51
C THR A 165 -1.20 -16.67 15.11
N VAL A 166 -0.94 -17.58 14.16
CA VAL A 166 -1.35 -17.38 12.75
C VAL A 166 -2.68 -18.06 12.51
N HIS A 167 -3.56 -17.36 11.82
CA HIS A 167 -4.90 -17.79 11.43
C HIS A 167 -5.11 -17.66 9.94
N THR A 168 -6.11 -18.39 9.44
CA THR A 168 -6.59 -18.25 8.06
C THR A 168 -8.05 -17.86 8.03
N MET A 169 -8.46 -17.15 6.99
CA MET A 169 -9.87 -16.93 6.68
C MET A 169 -10.16 -17.28 5.23
N GLN A 170 -11.34 -17.83 4.99
CA GLN A 170 -11.82 -18.12 3.64
C GLN A 170 -12.82 -17.03 3.22
N VAL A 171 -12.56 -16.40 2.08
CA VAL A 171 -13.45 -15.40 1.50
C VAL A 171 -13.56 -15.66 0.00
N ASP A 172 -14.77 -15.96 -0.46
CA ASP A 172 -15.07 -16.25 -1.86
C ASP A 172 -14.13 -17.30 -2.50
N GLY A 173 -13.82 -18.36 -1.75
CA GLY A 173 -12.96 -19.45 -2.19
C GLY A 173 -11.46 -19.20 -2.10
N LEU A 174 -11.02 -18.00 -1.73
CA LEU A 174 -9.62 -17.69 -1.47
C LEU A 174 -9.28 -17.74 0.01
N THR A 175 -8.04 -18.16 0.29
CA THR A 175 -7.48 -18.14 1.64
C THR A 175 -6.68 -16.86 1.83
N PHE A 176 -7.02 -16.12 2.89
CA PHE A 176 -6.24 -15.00 3.41
C PHE A 176 -5.69 -15.37 4.79
N TRP A 177 -4.63 -14.69 5.19
CA TRP A 177 -3.95 -14.96 6.45
C TRP A 177 -3.95 -13.73 7.34
N TYR A 178 -4.02 -13.95 8.63
CA TYR A 178 -3.72 -12.92 9.62
C TYR A 178 -3.01 -13.54 10.82
N ALA A 179 -2.24 -12.74 11.51
CA ALA A 179 -1.55 -13.14 12.73
C ALA A 179 -1.92 -12.22 13.88
N ASP A 180 -2.23 -12.79 15.03
CA ASP A 180 -2.40 -12.07 16.28
C ASP A 180 -1.09 -12.09 17.05
N GLY A 181 -0.44 -10.94 17.17
CA GLY A 181 0.73 -10.73 18.00
C GLY A 181 0.33 -10.04 19.30
N THR A 182 0.66 -10.63 20.45
CA THR A 182 0.39 -10.04 21.76
C THR A 182 1.63 -9.37 22.34
N ASP A 183 1.44 -8.36 23.19
CA ASP A 183 2.51 -7.63 23.87
C ASP A 183 3.58 -7.12 22.88
N PHE A 184 3.18 -6.16 22.06
CA PHE A 184 4.06 -5.58 21.02
C PHE A 184 5.31 -4.95 21.63
N LYS A 185 6.49 -5.47 21.27
CA LYS A 185 7.81 -5.04 21.72
C LYS A 185 8.29 -3.84 20.87
N TYR A 186 7.80 -2.66 21.21
CA TYR A 186 8.12 -1.44 20.47
C TYR A 186 9.64 -1.21 20.32
N ASP A 187 10.44 -1.43 21.36
CA ASP A 187 11.88 -1.16 21.31
C ASP A 187 12.59 -2.04 20.26
N VAL A 188 12.20 -3.31 20.16
CA VAL A 188 12.73 -4.22 19.13
C VAL A 188 12.29 -3.79 17.74
N TYR A 189 11.03 -3.37 17.60
CA TYR A 189 10.49 -2.87 16.33
C TYR A 189 11.20 -1.57 15.91
N ARG A 190 11.44 -0.65 16.84
CA ARG A 190 12.21 0.58 16.61
C ARG A 190 13.60 0.25 16.08
N GLU A 191 14.33 -0.65 16.74
CA GLU A 191 15.70 -1.00 16.36
C GLU A 191 15.78 -1.70 14.99
N ARG A 192 14.88 -2.65 14.73
CA ARG A 192 14.98 -3.48 13.54
C ARG A 192 14.24 -2.92 12.33
N ILE A 193 13.09 -2.25 12.55
CA ILE A 193 12.24 -1.76 11.47
C ILE A 193 12.40 -0.25 11.28
N LEU A 194 12.14 0.56 12.32
CA LEU A 194 12.11 2.01 12.15
C LEU A 194 13.49 2.58 11.82
N LYS A 195 14.56 2.07 12.41
CA LYS A 195 15.93 2.46 12.01
C LYS A 195 16.27 2.03 10.58
N THR A 196 15.79 0.88 10.14
CA THR A 196 15.99 0.45 8.75
C THR A 196 15.22 1.37 7.80
N VAL A 197 13.98 1.72 8.11
CA VAL A 197 13.19 2.71 7.37
C VAL A 197 13.92 4.06 7.32
N ALA A 198 14.48 4.52 8.45
CA ALA A 198 15.26 5.76 8.49
C ALA A 198 16.44 5.70 7.51
N ASN A 199 17.20 4.62 7.52
CA ASN A 199 18.37 4.45 6.66
C ASN A 199 18.01 4.35 5.17
N MET A 200 16.84 3.77 4.86
CA MET A 200 16.42 3.58 3.45
C MET A 200 15.82 4.85 2.85
N TYR A 201 15.02 5.61 3.62
CA TYR A 201 14.16 6.66 3.06
C TYR A 201 14.49 8.06 3.55
N TYR A 202 15.18 8.20 4.69
CA TYR A 202 15.46 9.52 5.31
C TYR A 202 16.94 9.92 5.21
N ARG A 203 17.70 9.23 4.40
CA ARG A 203 19.08 9.60 4.07
C ARG A 203 19.08 10.76 3.09
N ILE A 204 19.66 11.88 3.51
CA ILE A 204 19.78 13.08 2.70
C ILE A 204 21.25 13.28 2.35
N PRO A 205 21.58 13.50 1.05
CA PRO A 205 22.96 13.79 0.64
C PRO A 205 23.52 14.99 1.43
N SER A 206 24.79 14.92 1.82
CA SER A 206 25.46 15.90 2.69
C SER A 206 25.52 17.32 2.13
N PHE A 207 25.39 17.47 0.80
CA PHE A 207 25.40 18.79 0.14
C PHE A 207 24.03 19.49 0.16
N LEU A 208 22.97 18.83 0.62
CA LEU A 208 21.65 19.42 0.73
C LEU A 208 21.44 20.01 2.14
N PRO A 209 20.77 21.17 2.24
CA PRO A 209 20.41 21.74 3.53
C PRO A 209 19.40 20.81 4.20
N VAL A 210 19.56 20.60 5.49
CA VAL A 210 18.71 19.71 6.25
C VAL A 210 18.07 20.49 7.39
N TYR A 211 16.74 20.47 7.40
CA TYR A 211 15.91 20.93 8.49
C TYR A 211 15.46 19.73 9.33
N GLY A 212 14.73 19.94 10.41
CA GLY A 212 14.19 18.89 11.27
C GLY A 212 13.44 17.80 10.49
N CYS A 213 13.41 16.58 11.02
CA CYS A 213 12.70 15.45 10.43
C CYS A 213 11.78 14.82 11.50
N GLY A 214 10.48 15.08 11.38
CA GLY A 214 9.50 14.62 12.36
C GLY A 214 9.49 13.11 12.59
N PHE A 215 9.87 12.30 11.60
CA PHE A 215 10.01 10.85 11.78
C PHE A 215 11.19 10.52 12.70
N LEU A 216 12.37 11.08 12.45
CA LEU A 216 13.57 10.82 13.26
C LEU A 216 13.39 11.33 14.69
N GLU A 217 12.82 12.52 14.85
CA GLU A 217 12.53 13.15 16.14
C GLU A 217 11.52 12.33 16.96
N ARG A 218 10.42 11.86 16.30
CA ARG A 218 9.38 11.05 16.94
C ARG A 218 9.93 9.77 17.57
N TYR A 219 10.90 9.14 16.90
CA TYR A 219 11.42 7.84 17.32
C TYR A 219 12.81 7.89 17.95
N ASP A 220 13.34 9.08 18.19
CA ASP A 220 14.69 9.30 18.75
C ASP A 220 15.75 8.51 17.96
N ILE A 221 15.70 8.62 16.63
CA ILE A 221 16.63 7.97 15.71
C ILE A 221 17.63 9.01 15.22
N SER A 222 18.93 8.70 15.42
CA SER A 222 20.01 9.52 14.85
C SER A 222 19.92 9.54 13.32
N ARG A 223 20.25 10.68 12.72
CA ARG A 223 20.23 10.81 11.27
C ARG A 223 21.17 9.81 10.61
N PRO A 224 20.70 9.08 9.57
CA PRO A 224 21.57 8.24 8.76
C PRO A 224 22.59 9.11 7.99
N GLN A 225 23.84 8.70 8.01
CA GLN A 225 24.93 9.34 7.25
C GLN A 225 24.97 8.85 5.81
#